data_d190545209188746c1084d59501a13b7
#
_entry.id   d190545209188746c1084d59501a13b7
#
_cell.length_a   1.000
_cell.length_b   1.000
_cell.length_c   1.000
_cell.angle_alpha   90.00
_cell.angle_beta   90.00
_cell.angle_gamma   90.00
#
_symmetry.space_group_name_H-M   'P 1'
#
loop_
_entity.id
_entity.type
_entity.pdbx_description
1 polymer ?
#
loop_
_entity_poly.entity_id
_entity_poly.type
_entity_poly.pdbx_seq_one_letter_code
_entity_poly.pdbx_strand_id
1 'polypeptide(L)'
;MEKLKQVLAQEDTVLFVGSGISLWSGLPTWSGFIEELARFVEASGANAELVRAEAQRGDLLQAASYGFYKLTKPQICDFVRQACRYGVAKPHEVHRKIVSLGPRCFLTTNYDNLIEESLRRWQPDRFYRPPVTNRHLTEIAEIVHARATDFVFKPHGDANDSESIILTREQYRQLLPGGERQAALESVKMLMASRPVVYLGFGLRDPDFMYVRDLLSNTYKAKGSYPKSVKGVRGF
;
A
#
# COMPACT_ATOMS: atom_id res chain seq x y z
N MET A 1 25.78 0.06 -4.38
CA MET A 1 25.30 1.45 -4.58
C MET A 1 25.07 1.76 -6.06
N GLU A 2 26.03 1.48 -6.96
CA GLU A 2 25.90 1.82 -8.40
C GLU A 2 24.70 1.15 -9.08
N LYS A 3 24.48 -0.14 -8.83
CA LYS A 3 23.33 -0.89 -9.35
C LYS A 3 21.98 -0.29 -8.94
N LEU A 4 21.87 0.22 -7.70
CA LEU A 4 20.64 0.87 -7.24
C LEU A 4 20.41 2.20 -7.97
N LYS A 5 21.46 2.99 -8.20
CA LYS A 5 21.37 4.23 -8.98
C LYS A 5 20.90 3.95 -10.40
N GLN A 6 21.46 2.91 -11.04
CA GLN A 6 21.06 2.49 -12.39
C GLN A 6 19.58 2.10 -12.46
N VAL A 7 19.08 1.37 -11.45
CA VAL A 7 17.66 1.01 -11.36
C VAL A 7 16.80 2.25 -11.18
N LEU A 8 17.17 3.13 -10.25
CA LEU A 8 16.40 4.36 -9.99
C LEU A 8 16.41 5.36 -11.15
N ALA A 9 17.39 5.29 -12.04
CA ALA A 9 17.45 6.12 -13.24
C ALA A 9 16.51 5.67 -14.36
N GLN A 10 15.89 4.49 -14.26
CA GLN A 10 14.91 4.01 -15.24
C GLN A 10 13.55 4.65 -14.94
N GLU A 11 12.93 5.26 -15.94
CA GLU A 11 11.65 5.99 -15.77
C GLU A 11 10.50 5.12 -15.32
N ASP A 12 10.52 3.83 -15.65
CA ASP A 12 9.49 2.87 -15.33
C ASP A 12 9.78 2.07 -14.03
N THR A 13 10.83 2.43 -13.29
CA THR A 13 11.08 1.84 -11.98
C THR A 13 9.95 2.15 -11.02
N VAL A 14 9.38 1.11 -10.43
CA VAL A 14 8.32 1.23 -9.44
C VAL A 14 8.93 1.34 -8.04
N LEU A 15 8.64 2.42 -7.33
CA LEU A 15 8.87 2.51 -5.90
C LEU A 15 7.67 1.91 -5.15
N PHE A 16 7.86 0.77 -4.52
CA PHE A 16 6.86 0.15 -3.67
C PHE A 16 7.05 0.64 -2.23
N VAL A 17 6.19 1.58 -1.83
CA VAL A 17 6.26 2.27 -0.54
C VAL A 17 5.31 1.62 0.44
N GLY A 18 5.83 1.17 1.58
CA GLY A 18 5.04 0.59 2.68
C GLY A 18 4.88 1.55 3.86
N SER A 19 4.07 1.14 4.83
CA SER A 19 3.70 1.93 6.02
C SER A 19 4.89 2.34 6.91
N GLY A 20 6.02 1.65 6.81
CA GLY A 20 7.24 2.04 7.52
C GLY A 20 7.76 3.43 7.14
N ILE A 21 7.41 3.94 5.97
CA ILE A 21 7.73 5.32 5.58
C ILE A 21 6.77 6.31 6.26
N SER A 22 5.50 5.97 6.38
CA SER A 22 4.48 6.80 7.02
C SER A 22 4.67 6.97 8.53
N LEU A 23 5.39 6.05 9.19
CA LEU A 23 5.78 6.17 10.60
C LEU A 23 6.55 7.48 10.89
N TRP A 24 7.39 7.94 9.96
CA TRP A 24 8.12 9.19 10.09
C TRP A 24 7.21 10.42 10.13
N SER A 25 5.99 10.30 9.64
CA SER A 25 4.95 11.32 9.71
C SER A 25 4.00 11.13 10.90
N GLY A 26 4.32 10.21 11.82
CA GLY A 26 3.54 9.94 13.03
C GLY A 26 2.29 9.10 12.78
N LEU A 27 2.21 8.37 11.66
CA LEU A 27 1.15 7.41 11.46
C LEU A 27 1.45 6.10 12.22
N PRO A 28 0.42 5.34 12.61
CA PRO A 28 0.62 4.10 13.37
C PRO A 28 1.26 2.99 12.52
N THR A 29 1.87 2.03 13.20
CA THR A 29 2.16 0.71 12.62
C THR A 29 0.86 -0.05 12.37
N TRP A 30 0.91 -1.17 11.64
CA TRP A 30 -0.29 -2.00 11.44
C TRP A 30 -0.90 -2.47 12.77
N SER A 31 -0.09 -2.88 13.74
CA SER A 31 -0.59 -3.22 15.08
C SER A 31 -1.15 -2.01 15.83
N GLY A 32 -0.52 -0.84 15.71
CA GLY A 32 -1.04 0.41 16.27
C GLY A 32 -2.38 0.81 15.65
N PHE A 33 -2.53 0.63 14.34
CA PHE A 33 -3.79 0.87 13.63
C PHE A 33 -4.93 -0.03 14.17
N ILE A 34 -4.65 -1.30 14.44
CA ILE A 34 -5.64 -2.23 15.02
C ILE A 34 -5.99 -1.83 16.46
N GLU A 35 -5.03 -1.36 17.25
CA GLU A 35 -5.33 -0.85 18.60
C GLU A 35 -6.19 0.42 18.56
N GLU A 36 -5.93 1.32 17.61
CA GLU A 36 -6.80 2.48 17.37
C GLU A 36 -8.20 2.05 16.92
N LEU A 37 -8.31 1.00 16.08
CA LEU A 37 -9.61 0.41 15.71
C LEU A 37 -10.37 -0.10 16.92
N ALA A 38 -9.70 -0.82 17.83
CA ALA A 38 -10.34 -1.32 19.05
C ALA A 38 -10.91 -0.17 19.89
N ARG A 39 -10.15 0.91 20.08
CA ARG A 39 -10.62 2.10 20.81
C ARG A 39 -11.79 2.79 20.09
N PHE A 40 -11.74 2.88 18.77
CA PHE A 40 -12.82 3.48 17.98
C PHE A 40 -14.11 2.67 18.07
N VAL A 41 -14.01 1.33 18.03
CA VAL A 41 -15.16 0.41 18.24
C VAL A 41 -15.78 0.64 19.61
N GLU A 42 -14.98 0.74 20.67
CA GLU A 42 -15.46 1.03 22.03
C GLU A 42 -16.12 2.40 22.16
N ALA A 43 -15.50 3.43 21.56
CA ALA A 43 -16.07 4.77 21.53
C ALA A 43 -17.41 4.83 20.77
N SER A 44 -17.64 3.89 19.85
CA SER A 44 -18.90 3.70 19.13
C SER A 44 -19.94 2.90 19.93
N GLY A 45 -19.64 2.51 21.18
CA GLY A 45 -20.53 1.75 22.07
C GLY A 45 -20.53 0.24 21.83
N ALA A 46 -19.60 -0.31 21.03
CA ALA A 46 -19.50 -1.73 20.75
C ALA A 46 -18.34 -2.39 21.54
N ASN A 47 -18.40 -3.71 21.70
CA ASN A 47 -17.36 -4.48 22.38
C ASN A 47 -16.20 -4.79 21.42
N ALA A 48 -14.97 -4.43 21.82
CA ALA A 48 -13.74 -4.66 21.06
C ALA A 48 -12.87 -5.83 21.58
N GLU A 49 -13.39 -6.66 22.48
CA GLU A 49 -12.64 -7.76 23.10
C GLU A 49 -12.05 -8.73 22.07
N LEU A 50 -12.85 -9.13 21.07
CA LEU A 50 -12.39 -10.02 20.00
C LEU A 50 -11.32 -9.35 19.12
N VAL A 51 -11.42 -8.04 18.90
CA VAL A 51 -10.39 -7.29 18.15
C VAL A 51 -9.05 -7.39 18.87
N ARG A 52 -9.04 -7.14 20.19
CA ARG A 52 -7.82 -7.22 21.01
C ARG A 52 -7.30 -8.65 21.14
N ALA A 53 -8.18 -9.63 21.31
CA ALA A 53 -7.79 -11.03 21.43
C ALA A 53 -7.06 -11.52 20.17
N GLU A 54 -7.57 -11.22 18.98
CA GLU A 54 -6.90 -11.59 17.73
C GLU A 54 -5.61 -10.78 17.50
N ALA A 55 -5.60 -9.50 17.85
CA ALA A 55 -4.39 -8.69 17.78
C ALA A 55 -3.25 -9.25 18.66
N GLN A 56 -3.57 -9.71 19.87
CA GLN A 56 -2.62 -10.36 20.78
C GLN A 56 -2.10 -11.71 20.23
N ARG A 57 -2.93 -12.44 19.50
CA ARG A 57 -2.52 -13.67 18.78
C ARG A 57 -1.66 -13.37 17.54
N GLY A 58 -1.57 -12.11 17.14
CA GLY A 58 -0.85 -11.68 15.93
C GLY A 58 -1.66 -11.76 14.64
N ASP A 59 -2.94 -12.14 14.70
CA ASP A 59 -3.83 -12.17 13.53
C ASP A 59 -4.52 -10.81 13.34
N LEU A 60 -3.73 -9.83 12.88
CA LEU A 60 -4.19 -8.45 12.70
C LEU A 60 -5.28 -8.33 11.64
N LEU A 61 -5.29 -9.21 10.64
CA LEU A 61 -6.31 -9.20 9.59
C LEU A 61 -7.68 -9.70 10.14
N GLN A 62 -7.66 -10.70 10.99
CA GLN A 62 -8.88 -11.17 11.67
C GLN A 62 -9.38 -10.14 12.68
N ALA A 63 -8.44 -9.51 13.41
CA ALA A 63 -8.77 -8.41 14.31
C ALA A 63 -9.47 -7.26 13.56
N ALA A 64 -8.95 -6.86 12.39
CA ALA A 64 -9.60 -5.87 11.52
C ALA A 64 -11.01 -6.32 11.11
N SER A 65 -11.19 -7.58 10.70
CA SER A 65 -12.51 -8.12 10.31
C SER A 65 -13.52 -8.01 11.44
N TYR A 66 -13.15 -8.36 12.67
CA TYR A 66 -14.02 -8.22 13.83
C TYR A 66 -14.36 -6.77 14.17
N GLY A 67 -13.38 -5.86 14.06
CA GLY A 67 -13.60 -4.44 14.30
C GLY A 67 -14.58 -3.84 13.29
N PHE A 68 -14.34 -4.06 12.00
CA PHE A 68 -15.19 -3.52 10.94
C PHE A 68 -16.60 -4.13 10.90
N TYR A 69 -16.75 -5.38 11.32
CA TYR A 69 -18.08 -5.97 11.47
C TYR A 69 -18.97 -5.22 12.49
N LYS A 70 -18.35 -4.53 13.46
CA LYS A 70 -19.06 -3.74 14.48
C LYS A 70 -19.38 -2.32 14.04
N LEU A 71 -18.87 -1.87 12.90
CA LEU A 71 -18.98 -0.50 12.43
C LEU A 71 -19.87 -0.40 11.20
N THR A 72 -20.58 0.71 11.08
CA THR A 72 -21.26 1.11 9.84
C THR A 72 -20.26 1.61 8.81
N LYS A 73 -20.64 1.63 7.52
CA LYS A 73 -19.78 2.17 6.44
C LYS A 73 -19.27 3.60 6.72
N PRO A 74 -20.09 4.58 7.16
CA PRO A 74 -19.60 5.90 7.54
C PRO A 74 -18.55 5.85 8.66
N GLN A 75 -18.79 5.05 9.70
CA GLN A 75 -17.83 4.91 10.80
C GLN A 75 -16.52 4.29 10.36
N ILE A 76 -16.54 3.33 9.41
CA ILE A 76 -15.31 2.78 8.81
C ILE A 76 -14.52 3.88 8.09
N CYS A 77 -15.21 4.70 7.28
CA CYS A 77 -14.63 5.86 6.63
C CYS A 77 -13.94 6.80 7.61
N ASP A 78 -14.68 7.21 8.63
CA ASP A 78 -14.21 8.14 9.64
C ASP A 78 -13.00 7.56 10.38
N PHE A 79 -13.06 6.29 10.76
CA PHE A 79 -11.95 5.61 11.40
C PHE A 79 -10.70 5.61 10.51
N VAL A 80 -10.81 5.16 9.25
CA VAL A 80 -9.64 5.08 8.35
C VAL A 80 -9.03 6.45 8.13
N ARG A 81 -9.85 7.49 7.94
CA ARG A 81 -9.37 8.87 7.80
C ARG A 81 -8.65 9.37 9.05
N GLN A 82 -9.20 9.07 10.24
CA GLN A 82 -8.59 9.44 11.53
C GLN A 82 -7.26 8.72 11.74
N ALA A 83 -7.22 7.39 11.60
CA ALA A 83 -6.03 6.57 11.78
C ALA A 83 -4.91 6.94 10.79
N CYS A 84 -5.26 7.26 9.53
CA CYS A 84 -4.34 7.77 8.53
C CYS A 84 -4.04 9.26 8.69
N ARG A 85 -4.65 9.96 9.66
CA ARG A 85 -4.55 11.41 9.86
C ARG A 85 -4.68 12.17 8.53
N TYR A 86 -5.64 11.75 7.71
CA TYR A 86 -5.81 12.21 6.34
C TYR A 86 -6.03 13.72 6.28
N GLY A 87 -5.24 14.42 5.46
CA GLY A 87 -5.25 15.88 5.34
C GLY A 87 -4.60 16.63 6.53
N VAL A 88 -4.20 15.93 7.61
CA VAL A 88 -3.55 16.48 8.80
C VAL A 88 -2.08 16.12 8.87
N ALA A 89 -1.74 14.85 8.65
CA ALA A 89 -0.36 14.40 8.64
C ALA A 89 0.43 15.12 7.53
N LYS A 90 1.66 15.51 7.86
CA LYS A 90 2.54 16.19 6.91
C LYS A 90 3.67 15.26 6.48
N PRO A 91 4.06 15.28 5.20
CA PRO A 91 5.21 14.53 4.75
C PRO A 91 6.48 14.92 5.52
N HIS A 92 7.20 13.91 5.97
CA HIS A 92 8.49 14.06 6.65
C HIS A 92 9.64 14.22 5.63
N GLU A 93 10.83 14.62 6.09
CA GLU A 93 12.04 14.75 5.28
C GLU A 93 12.39 13.46 4.50
N VAL A 94 12.06 12.27 5.04
CA VAL A 94 12.25 11.01 4.33
C VAL A 94 11.42 10.95 3.04
N HIS A 95 10.19 11.47 3.05
CA HIS A 95 9.36 11.55 1.86
C HIS A 95 9.96 12.50 0.81
N ARG A 96 10.50 13.67 1.27
CA ARG A 96 11.20 14.59 0.38
C ARG A 96 12.37 13.90 -0.32
N LYS A 97 13.19 13.16 0.42
CA LYS A 97 14.31 12.40 -0.16
C LYS A 97 13.83 11.36 -1.18
N ILE A 98 12.73 10.66 -0.89
CA ILE A 98 12.17 9.66 -1.81
C ILE A 98 11.75 10.30 -3.13
N VAL A 99 10.95 11.38 -3.09
CA VAL A 99 10.49 12.04 -4.33
C VAL A 99 11.63 12.76 -5.07
N SER A 100 12.66 13.21 -4.34
CA SER A 100 13.87 13.82 -4.94
C SER A 100 14.74 12.82 -5.72
N LEU A 101 14.54 11.50 -5.56
CA LEU A 101 15.18 10.49 -6.41
C LEU A 101 14.64 10.50 -7.85
N GLY A 102 13.56 11.24 -8.10
CA GLY A 102 12.94 11.41 -9.41
C GLY A 102 12.06 10.24 -9.89
N PRO A 103 11.52 9.37 -9.01
CA PRO A 103 10.67 8.26 -9.45
C PRO A 103 9.42 8.77 -10.14
N ARG A 104 8.89 7.98 -11.07
CA ARG A 104 7.67 8.30 -11.81
C ARG A 104 6.52 7.34 -11.50
N CYS A 105 6.82 6.20 -10.89
CA CYS A 105 5.88 5.14 -10.64
C CYS A 105 5.88 4.76 -9.16
N PHE A 106 4.77 4.98 -8.48
CA PHE A 106 4.60 4.59 -7.08
C PHE A 106 3.54 3.50 -6.95
N LEU A 107 3.85 2.49 -6.16
CA LEU A 107 2.92 1.46 -5.71
C LEU A 107 2.90 1.49 -4.18
N THR A 108 1.72 1.48 -3.58
CA THR A 108 1.61 1.46 -2.12
C THR A 108 0.34 0.77 -1.65
N THR A 109 0.43 0.02 -0.57
CA THR A 109 -0.72 -0.52 0.17
C THR A 109 -1.20 0.42 1.28
N ASN A 110 -0.55 1.58 1.44
CA ASN A 110 -0.94 2.58 2.43
C ASN A 110 -2.21 3.33 2.00
N TYR A 111 -3.05 3.66 2.97
CA TYR A 111 -4.28 4.44 2.72
C TYR A 111 -4.06 5.95 2.79
N ASP A 112 -2.96 6.41 3.43
CA ASP A 112 -2.62 7.82 3.58
C ASP A 112 -2.27 8.49 2.23
N ASN A 113 -2.21 9.83 2.22
CA ASN A 113 -1.90 10.64 1.05
C ASN A 113 -0.50 11.27 1.10
N LEU A 114 0.43 10.71 1.88
CA LEU A 114 1.74 11.34 2.10
C LEU A 114 2.62 11.35 0.85
N ILE A 115 2.49 10.35 -0.04
CA ILE A 115 3.21 10.33 -1.33
C ILE A 115 2.70 11.47 -2.21
N GLU A 116 1.40 11.57 -2.39
CA GLU A 116 0.74 12.58 -3.22
C GLU A 116 1.03 14.01 -2.71
N GLU A 117 0.96 14.20 -1.39
CA GLU A 117 1.34 15.45 -0.76
C GLU A 117 2.81 15.81 -0.99
N SER A 118 3.68 14.80 -0.97
CA SER A 118 5.12 14.95 -1.21
C SER A 118 5.39 15.38 -2.64
N LEU A 119 4.75 14.72 -3.61
CA LEU A 119 4.86 15.03 -5.02
C LEU A 119 4.39 16.45 -5.29
N ARG A 120 3.22 16.84 -4.80
CA ARG A 120 2.68 18.19 -4.95
C ARG A 120 3.58 19.26 -4.32
N ARG A 121 4.20 18.96 -3.17
CA ARG A 121 5.01 19.92 -2.42
C ARG A 121 6.41 20.11 -3.03
N TRP A 122 7.03 19.04 -3.50
CA TRP A 122 8.46 19.08 -3.90
C TRP A 122 8.70 18.77 -5.38
N GLN A 123 7.66 18.45 -6.13
CA GLN A 123 7.69 18.29 -7.59
C GLN A 123 6.46 18.94 -8.25
N PRO A 124 6.17 20.23 -7.97
CA PRO A 124 4.95 20.88 -8.43
C PRO A 124 4.87 21.01 -9.96
N ASP A 125 6.02 21.05 -10.63
CA ASP A 125 6.10 21.20 -12.09
C ASP A 125 5.86 19.87 -12.85
N ARG A 126 5.77 18.76 -12.12
CA ARG A 126 5.50 17.44 -12.71
C ARG A 126 4.04 17.07 -12.52
N PHE A 127 3.39 16.76 -13.63
CA PHE A 127 2.03 16.25 -13.57
C PHE A 127 2.03 14.79 -13.11
N TYR A 128 1.29 14.50 -12.06
CA TYR A 128 0.93 13.15 -11.64
C TYR A 128 -0.57 12.97 -11.79
N ARG A 129 -0.97 11.79 -12.26
CA ARG A 129 -2.39 11.42 -12.30
C ARG A 129 -2.97 11.38 -10.88
N PRO A 130 -4.27 11.60 -10.70
CA PRO A 130 -4.93 11.28 -9.43
C PRO A 130 -4.60 9.86 -8.96
N PRO A 131 -4.59 9.58 -7.66
CA PRO A 131 -4.31 8.24 -7.15
C PRO A 131 -5.23 7.20 -7.78
N VAL A 132 -4.64 6.12 -8.28
CA VAL A 132 -5.36 5.01 -8.90
C VAL A 132 -5.62 3.95 -7.83
N THR A 133 -6.87 3.62 -7.57
CA THR A 133 -7.27 2.57 -6.62
C THR A 133 -7.72 1.31 -7.34
N ASN A 134 -8.05 0.25 -6.59
CA ASN A 134 -8.57 -1.01 -7.13
C ASN A 134 -9.91 -0.90 -7.89
N ARG A 135 -10.51 0.29 -7.92
CA ARG A 135 -11.77 0.57 -8.62
C ARG A 135 -11.59 1.22 -10.00
N HIS A 136 -10.43 1.77 -10.26
CA HIS A 136 -10.13 2.52 -11.48
C HIS A 136 -9.60 1.60 -12.58
N LEU A 137 -10.46 0.73 -13.12
CA LEU A 137 -10.05 -0.33 -14.04
C LEU A 137 -9.41 0.19 -15.33
N THR A 138 -9.88 1.32 -15.87
CA THR A 138 -9.32 1.94 -17.08
C THR A 138 -7.89 2.42 -16.83
N GLU A 139 -7.68 3.15 -15.74
CA GLU A 139 -6.37 3.69 -15.36
C GLU A 139 -5.39 2.56 -15.01
N ILE A 140 -5.87 1.50 -14.34
CA ILE A 140 -5.10 0.29 -14.07
C ILE A 140 -4.64 -0.35 -15.39
N ALA A 141 -5.53 -0.47 -16.37
CA ALA A 141 -5.20 -1.02 -17.69
C ALA A 141 -4.13 -0.16 -18.39
N GLU A 142 -4.22 1.16 -18.33
CA GLU A 142 -3.21 2.07 -18.89
C GLU A 142 -1.84 1.91 -18.21
N ILE A 143 -1.80 1.78 -16.88
CA ILE A 143 -0.57 1.55 -16.12
C ILE A 143 0.14 0.28 -16.61
N VAL A 144 -0.63 -0.77 -16.87
CA VAL A 144 -0.09 -2.08 -17.24
C VAL A 144 0.21 -2.17 -18.74
N HIS A 145 -0.81 -1.93 -19.58
CA HIS A 145 -0.71 -2.18 -21.03
C HIS A 145 0.02 -1.09 -21.79
N ALA A 146 -0.26 0.17 -21.46
CA ALA A 146 0.42 1.31 -22.08
C ALA A 146 1.75 1.68 -21.40
N ARG A 147 2.18 0.93 -20.38
CA ARG A 147 3.37 1.24 -19.57
C ARG A 147 3.40 2.69 -19.08
N ALA A 148 2.23 3.23 -18.72
CA ALA A 148 2.12 4.58 -18.23
C ALA A 148 3.05 4.84 -17.04
N THR A 149 3.49 6.08 -16.91
CA THR A 149 4.29 6.59 -15.79
C THR A 149 3.52 7.73 -15.09
N ASP A 150 4.13 8.34 -14.08
CA ASP A 150 3.56 9.46 -13.32
C ASP A 150 2.22 9.09 -12.65
N PHE A 151 2.24 7.97 -11.94
CA PHE A 151 1.11 7.46 -11.18
C PHE A 151 1.48 7.12 -9.73
N VAL A 152 0.46 7.15 -8.87
CA VAL A 152 0.43 6.51 -7.55
C VAL A 152 -0.67 5.45 -7.59
N PHE A 153 -0.31 4.17 -7.56
CA PHE A 153 -1.25 3.06 -7.54
C PHE A 153 -1.43 2.50 -6.13
N LYS A 154 -2.66 2.44 -5.67
CA LYS A 154 -3.09 2.05 -4.32
C LYS A 154 -4.04 0.84 -4.39
N PRO A 155 -3.53 -0.39 -4.57
CA PRO A 155 -4.37 -1.58 -4.73
C PRO A 155 -5.26 -1.87 -3.52
N HIS A 156 -4.86 -1.46 -2.31
CA HIS A 156 -5.67 -1.59 -1.10
C HIS A 156 -6.60 -0.41 -0.85
N GLY A 157 -6.59 0.59 -1.74
CA GLY A 157 -7.47 1.75 -1.66
C GLY A 157 -6.85 2.98 -1.02
N ASP A 158 -7.67 4.00 -0.88
CA ASP A 158 -7.31 5.33 -0.39
C ASP A 158 -8.28 5.77 0.71
N ALA A 159 -7.77 6.41 1.77
CA ALA A 159 -8.60 6.89 2.88
C ALA A 159 -9.66 7.92 2.45
N ASN A 160 -9.53 8.52 1.26
CA ASN A 160 -10.53 9.41 0.69
C ASN A 160 -11.56 8.71 -0.22
N ASP A 161 -11.35 7.42 -0.51
CA ASP A 161 -12.29 6.58 -1.27
C ASP A 161 -12.62 5.32 -0.46
N SER A 162 -13.59 5.44 0.44
CA SER A 162 -13.98 4.36 1.36
C SER A 162 -14.39 3.07 0.68
N GLU A 163 -14.96 3.16 -0.52
CA GLU A 163 -15.37 1.99 -1.28
C GLU A 163 -14.17 1.22 -1.86
N SER A 164 -13.00 1.86 -1.92
CA SER A 164 -11.76 1.22 -2.37
C SER A 164 -11.02 0.46 -1.27
N ILE A 165 -11.35 0.69 0.00
CA ILE A 165 -10.61 0.14 1.15
C ILE A 165 -10.65 -1.40 1.16
N ILE A 166 -9.48 -2.01 1.27
CA ILE A 166 -9.27 -3.45 1.45
C ILE A 166 -8.58 -3.63 2.80
N LEU A 167 -9.30 -4.17 3.78
CA LEU A 167 -8.83 -4.22 5.16
C LEU A 167 -9.27 -5.47 5.92
N THR A 168 -10.37 -6.11 5.52
CA THR A 168 -10.89 -7.33 6.13
C THR A 168 -10.56 -8.56 5.30
N ARG A 169 -10.65 -9.75 5.90
CA ARG A 169 -10.44 -11.02 5.18
C ARG A 169 -11.36 -11.17 3.97
N GLU A 170 -12.61 -10.72 4.08
CA GLU A 170 -13.58 -10.76 2.98
C GLU A 170 -13.16 -9.84 1.85
N GLN A 171 -12.67 -8.64 2.18
CA GLN A 171 -12.20 -7.67 1.19
C GLN A 171 -10.91 -8.17 0.50
N TYR A 172 -9.97 -8.78 1.24
CA TYR A 172 -8.80 -9.41 0.65
C TYR A 172 -9.15 -10.53 -0.33
N ARG A 173 -10.20 -11.33 -0.05
CA ARG A 173 -10.68 -12.34 -1.00
C ARG A 173 -11.16 -11.76 -2.31
N GLN A 174 -11.64 -10.50 -2.33
CA GLN A 174 -12.07 -9.82 -3.55
C GLN A 174 -10.88 -9.51 -4.50
N LEU A 175 -9.66 -9.46 -3.98
CA LEU A 175 -8.44 -9.27 -4.79
C LEU A 175 -7.94 -10.58 -5.42
N LEU A 176 -8.31 -11.72 -4.88
CA LEU A 176 -7.86 -13.03 -5.37
C LEU A 176 -8.56 -13.40 -6.68
N PRO A 177 -8.03 -14.39 -7.45
CA PRO A 177 -8.66 -14.87 -8.68
C PRO A 177 -10.14 -15.24 -8.48
N GLY A 178 -10.99 -14.70 -9.33
CA GLY A 178 -12.45 -14.83 -9.23
C GLY A 178 -13.15 -13.77 -8.36
N GLY A 179 -12.41 -12.93 -7.66
CA GLY A 179 -12.97 -11.82 -6.89
C GLY A 179 -13.24 -10.57 -7.76
N GLU A 180 -14.16 -9.72 -7.31
CA GLU A 180 -14.59 -8.52 -8.03
C GLU A 180 -13.46 -7.52 -8.33
N ARG A 181 -12.38 -7.55 -7.52
CA ARG A 181 -11.24 -6.62 -7.59
C ARG A 181 -9.94 -7.31 -7.99
N GLN A 182 -10.03 -8.52 -8.56
CA GLN A 182 -8.86 -9.29 -8.98
C GLN A 182 -7.92 -8.52 -9.91
N ALA A 183 -8.46 -7.62 -10.76
CA ALA A 183 -7.67 -6.81 -11.69
C ALA A 183 -6.58 -5.99 -10.97
N ALA A 184 -6.83 -5.53 -9.75
CA ALA A 184 -5.82 -4.78 -8.98
C ALA A 184 -4.63 -5.67 -8.60
N LEU A 185 -4.87 -6.87 -8.07
CA LEU A 185 -3.79 -7.79 -7.69
C LEU A 185 -3.04 -8.35 -8.90
N GLU A 186 -3.76 -8.69 -9.99
CA GLU A 186 -3.13 -9.12 -11.24
C GLU A 186 -2.24 -8.02 -11.82
N SER A 187 -2.66 -6.75 -11.70
CA SER A 187 -1.85 -5.60 -12.13
C SER A 187 -0.61 -5.40 -11.28
N VAL A 188 -0.69 -5.56 -9.96
CA VAL A 188 0.49 -5.59 -9.09
C VAL A 188 1.46 -6.68 -9.54
N LYS A 189 0.97 -7.88 -9.82
CA LYS A 189 1.76 -8.99 -10.32
C LYS A 189 2.45 -8.68 -11.65
N MET A 190 1.72 -8.07 -12.59
CA MET A 190 2.27 -7.67 -13.89
C MET A 190 3.33 -6.58 -13.75
N LEU A 191 3.13 -5.58 -12.90
CA LEU A 191 4.11 -4.54 -12.60
C LEU A 191 5.38 -5.14 -12.00
N MET A 192 5.24 -6.02 -11.01
CA MET A 192 6.39 -6.69 -10.37
C MET A 192 7.14 -7.63 -11.30
N ALA A 193 6.47 -8.20 -12.30
CA ALA A 193 7.09 -9.10 -13.28
C ALA A 193 7.79 -8.36 -14.42
N SER A 194 7.33 -7.15 -14.78
CA SER A 194 7.75 -6.46 -16.01
C SER A 194 8.59 -5.21 -15.79
N ARG A 195 8.64 -4.67 -14.55
CA ARG A 195 9.37 -3.44 -14.21
C ARG A 195 10.35 -3.68 -13.06
N PRO A 196 11.44 -2.92 -12.96
CA PRO A 196 12.25 -2.91 -11.77
C PRO A 196 11.44 -2.40 -10.58
N VAL A 197 11.55 -3.07 -9.42
CA VAL A 197 10.83 -2.68 -8.21
C VAL A 197 11.81 -2.45 -7.06
N VAL A 198 11.69 -1.30 -6.41
CA VAL A 198 12.46 -0.93 -5.22
C VAL A 198 11.49 -0.80 -4.04
N TYR A 199 11.71 -1.60 -3.00
CA TYR A 199 10.87 -1.62 -1.79
C TYR A 199 11.40 -0.67 -0.74
N LEU A 200 10.53 0.20 -0.21
CA LEU A 200 10.86 1.19 0.82
C LEU A 200 9.86 1.10 1.97
N GLY A 201 10.35 0.89 3.19
CA GLY A 201 9.50 0.83 4.38
C GLY A 201 8.46 -0.29 4.37
N PHE A 202 8.71 -1.36 3.61
CA PHE A 202 7.77 -2.47 3.44
C PHE A 202 8.14 -3.64 4.35
N GLY A 203 7.22 -4.02 5.25
CA GLY A 203 7.46 -5.09 6.23
C GLY A 203 7.42 -6.51 5.66
N LEU A 204 7.08 -6.67 4.37
CA LEU A 204 6.93 -7.96 3.68
C LEU A 204 5.98 -8.94 4.40
N ARG A 205 4.95 -8.42 5.08
CA ARG A 205 3.96 -9.22 5.83
C ARG A 205 2.55 -9.14 5.23
N ASP A 206 2.36 -8.32 4.21
CA ASP A 206 1.10 -8.20 3.50
C ASP A 206 0.80 -9.51 2.76
N PRO A 207 -0.37 -10.14 2.98
CA PRO A 207 -0.70 -11.46 2.40
C PRO A 207 -0.69 -11.46 0.87
N ASP A 208 -1.24 -10.43 0.24
CA ASP A 208 -1.32 -10.34 -1.21
C ASP A 208 0.05 -10.15 -1.83
N PHE A 209 0.87 -9.30 -1.21
CA PHE A 209 2.25 -9.10 -1.64
C PHE A 209 3.06 -10.39 -1.50
N MET A 210 2.92 -11.10 -0.38
CA MET A 210 3.60 -12.39 -0.17
C MET A 210 3.17 -13.40 -1.22
N TYR A 211 1.87 -13.48 -1.51
CA TYR A 211 1.32 -14.35 -2.56
C TYR A 211 1.92 -14.03 -3.92
N VAL A 212 1.92 -12.77 -4.34
CA VAL A 212 2.47 -12.35 -5.64
C VAL A 212 3.98 -12.62 -5.70
N ARG A 213 4.73 -12.28 -4.65
CA ARG A 213 6.17 -12.53 -4.56
C ARG A 213 6.49 -14.01 -4.69
N ASP A 214 5.78 -14.86 -3.98
CA ASP A 214 6.04 -16.30 -3.96
C ASP A 214 5.66 -16.92 -5.31
N LEU A 215 4.55 -16.49 -5.91
CA LEU A 215 4.13 -16.92 -7.24
C LEU A 215 5.21 -16.58 -8.29
N LEU A 216 5.68 -15.34 -8.32
CA LEU A 216 6.73 -14.91 -9.26
C LEU A 216 8.05 -15.62 -8.99
N SER A 217 8.44 -15.77 -7.72
CA SER A 217 9.65 -16.50 -7.33
C SER A 217 9.61 -17.93 -7.81
N ASN A 218 8.51 -18.65 -7.61
CA ASN A 218 8.34 -20.03 -8.04
C ASN A 218 8.34 -20.15 -9.58
N THR A 219 7.67 -19.23 -10.27
CA THR A 219 7.58 -19.23 -11.73
C THR A 219 8.94 -19.01 -12.39
N TYR A 220 9.70 -18.01 -11.94
CA TYR A 220 10.95 -17.61 -12.59
C TYR A 220 12.17 -18.32 -12.03
N LYS A 221 12.16 -18.76 -10.78
CA LYS A 221 13.24 -19.54 -10.18
C LYS A 221 13.48 -20.87 -10.89
N ALA A 222 12.40 -21.51 -11.32
CA ALA A 222 12.46 -22.71 -12.12
C ALA A 222 13.13 -22.51 -13.50
N LYS A 223 13.19 -21.26 -13.99
CA LYS A 223 13.82 -20.86 -15.26
C LYS A 223 15.16 -20.17 -15.10
N GLY A 224 15.68 -20.02 -13.87
CA GLY A 224 16.97 -19.36 -13.60
C GLY A 224 17.02 -17.85 -13.87
N SER A 225 15.88 -17.20 -14.13
CA SER A 225 15.79 -15.81 -14.62
C SER A 225 15.09 -14.82 -13.72
N TYR A 226 14.86 -15.14 -12.45
CA TYR A 226 14.24 -14.19 -11.51
C TYR A 226 15.21 -13.04 -11.17
N PRO A 227 14.80 -11.76 -11.31
CA PRO A 227 15.65 -10.64 -10.93
C PRO A 227 15.92 -10.71 -9.43
N LYS A 228 17.17 -10.78 -9.03
CA LYS A 228 17.56 -10.78 -7.61
C LYS A 228 17.11 -9.48 -6.97
N SER A 229 16.23 -9.55 -5.98
CA SER A 229 15.88 -8.38 -5.18
C SER A 229 17.13 -7.84 -4.49
N VAL A 230 17.38 -6.55 -4.65
CA VAL A 230 18.38 -5.86 -3.83
C VAL A 230 17.76 -5.67 -2.47
N LYS A 231 18.16 -6.48 -1.47
CA LYS A 231 17.75 -6.26 -0.09
C LYS A 231 18.27 -4.88 0.33
N GLY A 232 17.34 -3.99 0.68
CA GLY A 232 17.68 -2.68 1.22
C GLY A 232 18.54 -2.84 2.48
N VAL A 233 19.53 -1.99 2.62
CA VAL A 233 20.38 -1.90 3.79
C VAL A 233 19.50 -1.64 5.01
N ARG A 234 19.52 -2.53 6.01
CA ARG A 234 19.07 -2.21 7.35
C ARG A 234 20.03 -1.18 7.92
N GLY A 235 19.56 -0.06 8.31
CA GLY A 235 20.36 0.90 9.04
C GLY A 235 19.85 2.31 8.86
N PHE A 236 19.06 2.76 9.79
CA PHE A 236 19.40 3.80 10.78
C PHE A 236 18.29 3.85 11.79
#